data_c47bdeb0e02da0d78ef797a85276f1ee
#
_entry.id   c47bdeb0e02da0d78ef797a85276f1ee
#
_cell.length_a   1.000
_cell.length_b   1.000
_cell.length_c   1.000
_cell.angle_alpha   90.00
_cell.angle_beta   90.00
_cell.angle_gamma   90.00
#
_symmetry.space_group_name_H-M   'P 1'
#
loop_
_entity.id
_entity.type
_entity.pdbx_description
1 polymer ?
#
loop_
_entity_poly.entity_id
_entity_poly.type
_entity_poly.pdbx_seq_one_letter_code
_entity_poly.pdbx_strand_id
1 'polypeptide(L)'
;YRIFLYHPYQSYYFNFLVTDKIKNNVEVDYTGLSAIHFLNETIENEYRNKKIKIGVASWYPLWRMLELTNEKSENKITIVGNKDFFYADYIYTNRISDVDTNYNKKYDIPPNFRKFKELIIDGAIIYEVYKRSK
;
A
#
# COMPACT_ATOMS: atom_id res chain seq x y z
N TYR A 1 15.79 16.29 -14.64
CA TYR A 1 16.34 16.09 -13.28
C TYR A 1 15.31 15.39 -12.35
N ARG A 2 14.07 15.88 -12.22
CA ARG A 2 13.03 15.27 -11.34
C ARG A 2 12.65 13.85 -11.75
N ILE A 3 12.66 13.53 -13.05
CA ILE A 3 12.38 12.17 -13.54
C ILE A 3 13.37 11.15 -12.95
N PHE A 4 14.63 11.50 -12.82
CA PHE A 4 15.62 10.61 -12.20
C PHE A 4 15.45 10.50 -10.69
N LEU A 5 15.07 11.58 -10.02
CA LEU A 5 14.84 11.59 -8.55
C LEU A 5 13.68 10.71 -8.15
N TYR A 6 12.65 10.60 -8.98
CA TYR A 6 11.44 9.84 -8.67
C TYR A 6 11.44 8.41 -9.25
N HIS A 7 12.59 7.95 -9.77
CA HIS A 7 12.67 6.55 -10.21
C HIS A 7 12.40 5.58 -9.02
N PRO A 8 11.56 4.55 -9.21
CA PRO A 8 10.80 4.14 -10.40
C PRO A 8 9.41 4.79 -10.55
N TYR A 9 9.10 5.82 -9.81
CA TYR A 9 7.78 6.45 -9.71
C TYR A 9 7.58 7.66 -10.64
N GLN A 10 8.26 7.70 -11.79
CA GLN A 10 8.18 8.84 -12.72
C GLN A 10 6.78 9.12 -13.24
N SER A 11 5.94 8.08 -13.35
CA SER A 11 4.54 8.18 -13.79
C SER A 11 3.64 8.95 -12.81
N TYR A 12 4.09 9.15 -11.57
CA TYR A 12 3.33 9.83 -10.52
C TYR A 12 3.67 11.32 -10.40
N TYR A 13 4.52 11.81 -11.29
CA TYR A 13 4.89 13.22 -11.31
C TYR A 13 3.74 14.09 -11.82
N PHE A 14 3.36 15.06 -11.04
CA PHE A 14 2.42 16.10 -11.43
C PHE A 14 3.17 17.37 -11.84
N ASN A 15 2.60 18.12 -12.78
CA ASN A 15 3.16 19.43 -13.12
C ASN A 15 2.81 20.46 -12.02
N PHE A 16 3.48 21.61 -12.05
CA PHE A 16 3.34 22.65 -11.03
C PHE A 16 1.93 23.31 -10.94
N LEU A 17 1.07 23.06 -11.91
CA LEU A 17 -0.32 23.58 -11.94
C LEU A 17 -1.28 22.73 -11.10
N VAL A 18 -0.88 21.52 -10.72
CA VAL A 18 -1.73 20.61 -9.95
C VAL A 18 -1.55 20.87 -8.45
N THR A 19 -2.62 21.30 -7.78
CA THR A 19 -2.61 21.55 -6.34
C THR A 19 -2.55 20.26 -5.53
N ASP A 20 -2.04 20.30 -4.30
CA ASP A 20 -1.96 19.14 -3.42
C ASP A 20 -3.34 18.54 -3.12
N LYS A 21 -4.40 19.36 -3.10
CA LYS A 21 -5.77 18.88 -2.98
C LYS A 21 -6.16 17.95 -4.14
N ILE A 22 -5.78 18.32 -5.36
CA ILE A 22 -6.05 17.50 -6.55
C ILE A 22 -5.19 16.22 -6.50
N LYS A 23 -3.91 16.34 -6.21
CA LYS A 23 -2.97 15.21 -6.13
C LYS A 23 -3.45 14.11 -5.17
N ASN A 24 -3.99 14.51 -4.02
CA ASN A 24 -4.47 13.58 -2.99
C ASN A 24 -5.87 13.00 -3.26
N ASN A 25 -6.57 13.50 -4.29
CA ASN A 25 -7.88 12.98 -4.71
C ASN A 25 -7.81 12.16 -6.00
N VAL A 26 -6.63 11.96 -6.56
CA VAL A 26 -6.44 11.14 -7.77
C VAL A 26 -5.84 9.80 -7.37
N GLU A 27 -6.36 8.75 -7.96
CA GLU A 27 -5.82 7.41 -7.82
C GLU A 27 -4.54 7.28 -8.66
N VAL A 28 -3.38 7.38 -8.02
CA VAL A 28 -2.10 7.48 -8.73
C VAL A 28 -1.39 6.14 -8.94
N ASP A 29 -1.62 5.14 -8.09
CA ASP A 29 -0.89 3.86 -8.12
C ASP A 29 -1.64 2.74 -8.85
N TYR A 30 -2.17 3.02 -10.02
CA TYR A 30 -2.87 2.02 -10.84
C TYR A 30 -2.00 0.83 -11.27
N THR A 31 -0.71 1.04 -11.41
CA THR A 31 0.24 -0.01 -11.82
C THR A 31 0.59 -0.96 -10.68
N GLY A 32 0.34 -0.58 -9.43
CA GLY A 32 0.69 -1.36 -8.26
C GLY A 32 2.19 -1.44 -7.97
N LEU A 33 2.96 -0.54 -8.53
CA LEU A 33 4.40 -0.48 -8.30
C LEU A 33 4.72 -0.30 -6.81
N SER A 34 3.91 0.47 -6.09
CA SER A 34 4.05 0.67 -4.66
C SER A 34 3.81 -0.62 -3.86
N ALA A 35 2.91 -1.48 -4.35
CA ALA A 35 2.64 -2.77 -3.73
C ALA A 35 3.85 -3.70 -3.80
N ILE A 36 4.50 -3.77 -4.97
CA ILE A 36 5.74 -4.55 -5.15
C ILE A 36 6.84 -4.02 -4.25
N HIS A 37 7.01 -2.70 -4.21
CA HIS A 37 7.99 -2.05 -3.35
C HIS A 37 7.75 -2.38 -1.87
N PHE A 38 6.52 -2.21 -1.40
CA PHE A 38 6.14 -2.52 -0.03
C PHE A 38 6.39 -4.00 0.31
N LEU A 39 5.98 -4.92 -0.56
CA LEU A 39 6.16 -6.36 -0.33
C LEU A 39 7.65 -6.72 -0.24
N ASN A 40 8.47 -6.27 -1.18
CA ASN A 40 9.90 -6.56 -1.17
C ASN A 40 10.57 -6.00 0.09
N GLU A 41 10.28 -4.76 0.45
CA GLU A 41 10.84 -4.14 1.65
C GLU A 41 10.38 -4.84 2.95
N THR A 42 9.11 -5.22 3.02
CA THR A 42 8.58 -5.97 4.18
C THR A 42 9.25 -7.32 4.31
N ILE A 43 9.47 -8.01 3.17
CA ILE A 43 10.15 -9.30 3.13
C ILE A 43 11.60 -9.15 3.61
N GLU A 44 12.30 -8.13 3.15
CA GLU A 44 13.71 -7.92 3.47
C GLU A 44 13.94 -7.53 4.94
N ASN A 45 13.12 -6.62 5.46
CA ASN A 45 13.37 -5.98 6.75
C ASN A 45 12.65 -6.63 7.94
N GLU A 46 11.42 -7.10 7.76
CA GLU A 46 10.60 -7.61 8.88
C GLU A 46 10.63 -9.15 8.96
N TYR A 47 11.25 -9.77 7.98
CA TYR A 47 11.25 -11.22 7.86
C TYR A 47 12.39 -11.90 8.61
N ARG A 48 12.17 -12.21 9.88
CA ARG A 48 13.04 -13.08 10.69
C ARG A 48 12.26 -14.26 11.25
N ASN A 49 11.94 -15.25 10.41
CA ASN A 49 11.30 -16.53 10.82
C ASN A 49 9.83 -16.48 11.25
N LYS A 50 9.07 -15.43 10.94
CA LYS A 50 7.64 -15.35 11.27
C LYS A 50 6.79 -15.18 10.01
N LYS A 51 5.67 -15.89 9.94
CA LYS A 51 4.64 -15.61 8.92
C LYS A 51 3.99 -14.27 9.21
N ILE A 52 3.87 -13.43 8.19
CA ILE A 52 3.30 -12.08 8.27
C ILE A 52 1.92 -12.08 7.61
N LYS A 53 0.92 -11.52 8.27
CA LYS A 53 -0.40 -11.29 7.72
C LYS A 53 -0.55 -9.82 7.32
N ILE A 54 -0.90 -9.58 6.06
CA ILE A 54 -1.08 -8.23 5.51
C ILE A 54 -2.53 -8.06 5.07
N GLY A 55 -3.22 -7.09 5.66
CA GLY A 55 -4.52 -6.63 5.22
C GLY A 55 -4.39 -5.61 4.08
N VAL A 56 -5.41 -5.51 3.22
CA VAL A 56 -5.45 -4.57 2.11
C VAL A 56 -6.64 -3.64 2.28
N ALA A 57 -6.37 -2.39 2.66
CA ALA A 57 -7.38 -1.34 2.80
C ALA A 57 -7.49 -0.51 1.51
N SER A 58 -7.63 -1.19 0.38
CA SER A 58 -7.89 -0.60 -0.93
C SER A 58 -8.52 -1.64 -1.86
N TRP A 59 -9.02 -1.19 -2.99
CA TRP A 59 -9.56 -2.09 -4.01
C TRP A 59 -8.46 -2.87 -4.76
N TYR A 60 -7.19 -2.52 -4.53
CA TYR A 60 -6.06 -3.07 -5.25
C TYR A 60 -5.78 -4.55 -4.89
N PRO A 61 -5.60 -5.45 -5.87
CA PRO A 61 -5.37 -6.87 -5.62
C PRO A 61 -3.91 -7.18 -5.23
N LEU A 62 -3.53 -6.85 -3.99
CA LEU A 62 -2.16 -7.05 -3.48
C LEU A 62 -1.66 -8.51 -3.60
N TRP A 63 -2.58 -9.48 -3.55
CA TRP A 63 -2.24 -10.89 -3.70
C TRP A 63 -1.61 -11.20 -5.06
N ARG A 64 -2.04 -10.53 -6.13
CA ARG A 64 -1.42 -10.68 -7.45
C ARG A 64 0.01 -10.13 -7.49
N MET A 65 0.27 -9.08 -6.73
CA MET A 65 1.64 -8.54 -6.64
C MET A 65 2.54 -9.46 -5.82
N LEU A 66 1.98 -10.15 -4.84
CA LEU A 66 2.73 -11.16 -4.08
C LEU A 66 3.20 -12.32 -4.98
N GLU A 67 2.38 -12.77 -5.92
CA GLU A 67 2.75 -13.79 -6.92
C GLU A 67 3.90 -13.34 -7.83
N LEU A 68 4.04 -12.04 -8.06
CA LEU A 68 5.14 -11.47 -8.86
C LEU A 68 6.44 -11.27 -8.06
N THR A 69 6.36 -11.34 -6.74
CA THR A 69 7.55 -11.35 -5.89
C THR A 69 8.08 -12.78 -5.77
N ASN A 70 9.38 -12.95 -5.50
CA ASN A 70 10.07 -14.25 -5.49
C ASN A 70 9.28 -15.36 -4.77
N GLU A 71 9.30 -16.60 -5.30
CA GLU A 71 8.66 -17.81 -4.74
C GLU A 71 8.88 -18.04 -3.23
N LYS A 72 9.99 -17.56 -2.67
CA LYS A 72 10.28 -17.61 -1.24
C LYS A 72 9.35 -16.76 -0.39
N SER A 73 8.65 -15.81 -0.99
CA SER A 73 7.78 -14.84 -0.31
C SER A 73 6.36 -15.37 -0.09
N GLU A 74 5.84 -16.17 -1.01
CA GLU A 74 4.48 -16.70 -0.96
C GLU A 74 4.20 -17.53 0.30
N ASN A 75 5.19 -18.28 0.74
CA ASN A 75 5.06 -19.10 1.96
C ASN A 75 5.14 -18.32 3.27
N LYS A 76 5.43 -17.04 3.21
CA LYS A 76 5.80 -16.20 4.36
C LYS A 76 4.81 -15.08 4.61
N ILE A 77 4.15 -14.61 3.55
CA ILE A 77 3.14 -13.56 3.61
C ILE A 77 1.78 -14.17 3.29
N THR A 78 0.80 -13.85 4.12
CA THR A 78 -0.59 -14.17 3.87
C THR A 78 -1.37 -12.87 3.71
N ILE A 79 -2.01 -12.67 2.55
CA ILE A 79 -2.91 -11.54 2.34
C ILE A 79 -4.26 -11.90 2.94
N VAL A 80 -4.78 -11.02 3.80
CA VAL A 80 -6.08 -11.20 4.46
C VAL A 80 -7.07 -10.13 3.99
N GLY A 81 -8.33 -10.53 3.87
CA GLY A 81 -9.41 -9.63 3.51
C GLY A 81 -9.78 -8.66 4.64
N ASN A 82 -10.61 -7.68 4.30
CA ASN A 82 -11.04 -6.62 5.23
C ASN A 82 -11.74 -7.14 6.50
N LYS A 83 -12.44 -8.27 6.43
CA LYS A 83 -13.07 -8.91 7.60
C LYS A 83 -12.06 -9.39 8.63
N ASP A 84 -10.84 -9.66 8.19
CA ASP A 84 -9.77 -10.23 8.99
C ASP A 84 -8.68 -9.22 9.34
N PHE A 85 -8.90 -7.91 9.12
CA PHE A 85 -7.94 -6.85 9.46
C PHE A 85 -7.49 -6.92 10.91
N PHE A 86 -8.38 -7.28 11.82
CA PHE A 86 -8.06 -7.41 13.23
C PHE A 86 -6.91 -8.40 13.50
N TYR A 87 -6.73 -9.39 12.63
CA TYR A 87 -5.68 -10.40 12.74
C TYR A 87 -4.44 -10.10 11.90
N ALA A 88 -4.45 -9.02 11.10
CA ALA A 88 -3.32 -8.61 10.30
C ALA A 88 -2.18 -8.06 11.17
N ASP A 89 -0.93 -8.24 10.76
CA ASP A 89 0.22 -7.58 11.37
C ASP A 89 0.41 -6.17 10.78
N TYR A 90 0.12 -6.04 9.47
CA TYR A 90 0.17 -4.78 8.72
C TYR A 90 -1.11 -4.60 7.90
N ILE A 91 -1.46 -3.36 7.63
CA ILE A 91 -2.48 -2.99 6.65
C ILE A 91 -1.84 -2.04 5.64
N TYR A 92 -1.92 -2.42 4.37
CA TYR A 92 -1.47 -1.62 3.24
C TYR A 92 -2.66 -0.94 2.57
N THR A 93 -2.48 0.31 2.14
CA THR A 93 -3.42 1.01 1.28
C THR A 93 -2.68 1.91 0.29
N ASN A 94 -3.07 1.87 -0.98
CA ASN A 94 -2.65 2.82 -2.01
C ASN A 94 -3.77 3.80 -2.37
N ARG A 95 -4.77 3.91 -1.50
CA ARG A 95 -5.92 4.80 -1.62
C ARG A 95 -6.80 4.60 -2.86
N ILE A 96 -6.58 3.55 -3.65
CA ILE A 96 -7.52 3.17 -4.70
C ILE A 96 -8.77 2.64 -4.01
N SER A 97 -9.85 3.40 -4.13
CA SER A 97 -11.14 3.11 -3.49
C SER A 97 -12.14 2.54 -4.48
N ASP A 98 -13.20 1.99 -3.95
CA ASP A 98 -14.34 1.54 -4.77
C ASP A 98 -15.16 2.76 -5.24
N VAL A 99 -15.73 2.70 -6.43
CA VAL A 99 -16.62 3.74 -6.96
C VAL A 99 -17.86 3.90 -6.08
N ASP A 100 -18.33 2.81 -5.45
CA ASP A 100 -19.45 2.85 -4.52
C ASP A 100 -18.97 3.24 -3.12
N THR A 101 -19.36 4.43 -2.66
CA THR A 101 -19.02 4.97 -1.34
C THR A 101 -19.48 4.08 -0.18
N ASN A 102 -20.51 3.24 -0.37
CA ASN A 102 -20.93 2.27 0.65
C ASN A 102 -19.89 1.17 0.86
N TYR A 103 -19.13 0.82 -0.16
CA TYR A 103 -18.04 -0.16 -0.06
C TYR A 103 -16.77 0.42 0.55
N ASN A 104 -16.57 1.74 0.52
CA ASN A 104 -15.35 2.36 1.05
C ASN A 104 -15.19 2.16 2.56
N LYS A 105 -16.28 2.02 3.31
CA LYS A 105 -16.25 1.71 4.75
C LYS A 105 -15.55 0.40 5.08
N LYS A 106 -15.50 -0.55 4.12
CA LYS A 106 -14.77 -1.81 4.31
C LYS A 106 -13.26 -1.64 4.37
N TYR A 107 -12.75 -0.48 3.95
CA TYR A 107 -11.33 -0.14 3.94
C TYR A 107 -10.91 0.69 5.15
N ASP A 108 -11.82 0.91 6.10
CA ASP A 108 -11.50 1.65 7.32
C ASP A 108 -10.40 0.92 8.12
N ILE A 109 -9.40 1.68 8.52
CA ILE A 109 -8.30 1.15 9.32
C ILE A 109 -8.79 0.98 10.77
N PRO A 110 -8.68 -0.22 11.36
CA PRO A 110 -9.09 -0.44 12.74
C PRO A 110 -8.28 0.42 13.73
N PRO A 111 -8.88 0.84 14.87
CA PRO A 111 -8.24 1.77 15.80
C PRO A 111 -7.00 1.21 16.52
N ASN A 112 -6.80 -0.09 16.48
CA ASN A 112 -5.62 -0.76 17.02
C ASN A 112 -4.42 -0.78 16.04
N PHE A 113 -4.50 -0.06 14.92
CA PHE A 113 -3.41 0.13 13.98
C PHE A 113 -2.93 1.58 14.02
N ARG A 114 -1.62 1.75 13.87
CA ARG A 114 -0.98 3.07 13.76
C ARG A 114 -0.21 3.17 12.46
N LYS A 115 -0.21 4.36 11.88
CA LYS A 115 0.61 4.63 10.68
C LYS A 115 2.06 4.29 10.98
N PHE A 116 2.62 3.41 10.18
CA PHE A 116 3.99 2.92 10.30
C PHE A 116 4.90 3.52 9.24
N LYS A 117 4.38 3.61 8.00
CA LYS A 117 5.12 4.10 6.85
C LYS A 117 4.18 4.77 5.86
N GLU A 118 4.71 5.71 5.13
CA GLU A 118 4.06 6.29 3.95
C GLU A 118 5.11 6.63 2.88
N LEU A 119 4.71 6.61 1.62
CA LEU A 119 5.47 7.12 0.51
C LEU A 119 4.74 8.32 -0.09
N ILE A 120 5.43 9.46 -0.12
CA ILE A 120 4.93 10.69 -0.72
C ILE A 120 5.82 11.06 -1.89
N ILE A 121 5.22 11.31 -3.06
CA ILE A 121 5.93 11.77 -4.25
C ILE A 121 5.25 13.02 -4.76
N ASP A 122 6.01 14.10 -4.87
CA ASP A 122 5.55 15.41 -5.34
C ASP A 122 4.27 15.90 -4.62
N GLY A 123 4.17 15.64 -3.31
CA GLY A 123 3.02 16.00 -2.47
C GLY A 123 1.82 15.04 -2.54
N ALA A 124 1.86 14.03 -3.41
CA ALA A 124 0.84 12.99 -3.45
C ALA A 124 1.22 11.78 -2.59
N ILE A 125 0.29 11.30 -1.78
CA ILE A 125 0.45 10.06 -1.02
C ILE A 125 0.23 8.89 -1.98
N ILE A 126 1.27 8.10 -2.19
CA ILE A 126 1.25 6.95 -3.10
C ILE A 126 0.73 5.71 -2.37
N TYR A 127 1.26 5.43 -1.19
CA TYR A 127 0.75 4.38 -0.32
C TYR A 127 1.01 4.70 1.15
N GLU A 128 0.24 4.05 2.01
CA GLU A 128 0.42 4.07 3.46
C GLU A 128 0.42 2.64 3.99
N VAL A 129 1.18 2.42 5.03
CA VAL A 129 1.21 1.15 5.77
C VAL A 129 0.91 1.44 7.23
N TYR A 130 0.03 0.66 7.78
CA TYR A 130 -0.32 0.69 9.19
C TYR A 130 0.15 -0.60 9.86
N LYS A 131 0.72 -0.49 11.03
CA LYS A 131 1.19 -1.62 11.85
C LYS A 131 0.30 -1.78 13.06
N ARG A 132 -0.03 -3.01 13.41
CA ARG A 132 -0.81 -3.29 14.60
C ARG A 132 -0.04 -2.86 15.86
N SER A 133 -0.70 -2.09 16.72
CA SER A 133 -0.19 -1.77 18.06
C SER A 133 -0.14 -3.04 18.90
N LYS A 134 0.93 -3.20 19.67
CA LYS A 134 1.05 -4.29 20.63
C LYS A 134 0.12 -4.05 21.83
#